data_6c90a9eeb06a53b49ba03edb017eef28
#
_entry.id   6c90a9eeb06a53b49ba03edb017eef28
#
_cell.length_a   1.000
_cell.length_b   1.000
_cell.length_c   1.000
_cell.angle_alpha   90.00
_cell.angle_beta   90.00
_cell.angle_gamma   90.00
#
_symmetry.space_group_name_H-M   'P 1'
#
loop_
_entity.id
_entity.type
_entity.pdbx_description
1 polymer ?
#
loop_
_entity_poly.entity_id
_entity_poly.type
_entity_poly.pdbx_seq_one_letter_code
_entity_poly.pdbx_strand_id
1 'polypeptide(L)'
;GDSFLEKSPSDYITSGDLQEVAKWNSNILMGQALGTYSTTFAMNSGGTGGHDDFGQKSVDIATDLMSGDMVIMSQGYGWFEAAGSLTCTTTTAVNYSYQFWRYYYKLIKATNEILDAAGGDEVTPEGEENQIYYAQAKALRAHSYFNLVNLYARPYAEDKTALAIPVYRTQLTSEAVKKSSVEDVYTLIVKDLTDAIPLLEGFKRPSGAKDQIDQSVAKGILAYVYLTMGDYKNAAKLSQEVIDSKQYTLMNKTEIINSGFASVSIPGWMWAIDLTTSNSPALPTFWGHMDLFTYSYAYAGGEKLIDTELYNSIPASDARKKWFSEYNSKGEQYELTNWWKF
;
A
#
# COMPACT_ATOMS: atom_id res chain seq x y z
N GLY A 1 9.23 -12.12 51.57
CA GLY A 1 8.76 -12.35 50.44
C GLY A 1 8.69 -11.38 49.27
N ASP A 2 9.35 -10.21 49.32
CA ASP A 2 9.17 -9.17 48.25
C ASP A 2 9.96 -9.44 46.93
N SER A 3 10.86 -10.40 46.94
CA SER A 3 11.67 -10.72 45.75
C SER A 3 10.89 -11.48 44.65
N PHE A 4 9.66 -11.87 44.91
CA PHE A 4 8.84 -12.58 43.91
C PHE A 4 8.07 -11.62 43.00
N LEU A 5 7.97 -10.33 43.38
CA LEU A 5 7.28 -9.30 42.63
C LEU A 5 8.23 -8.46 41.72
N GLU A 6 9.52 -8.68 41.84
CA GLU A 6 10.55 -7.99 41.04
C GLU A 6 11.01 -8.77 39.78
N LYS A 7 10.40 -9.91 39.49
CA LYS A 7 10.65 -10.55 38.19
C LYS A 7 9.90 -9.79 37.12
N SER A 8 10.65 -9.01 36.34
CA SER A 8 10.22 -8.65 35.01
C SER A 8 9.68 -9.88 34.31
N PRO A 9 8.53 -9.83 33.64
CA PRO A 9 8.01 -10.98 32.94
C PRO A 9 9.11 -11.50 32.01
N SER A 10 9.70 -12.65 32.31
CA SER A 10 10.79 -13.26 31.57
C SER A 10 10.39 -13.73 30.16
N ASP A 11 9.12 -13.50 29.78
CA ASP A 11 8.55 -14.00 28.55
C ASP A 11 8.34 -12.90 27.48
N TYR A 12 8.66 -11.64 27.77
CA TYR A 12 8.56 -10.56 26.79
C TYR A 12 9.93 -10.01 26.44
N ILE A 13 10.29 -10.13 25.15
CA ILE A 13 11.48 -9.50 24.61
C ILE A 13 11.23 -7.99 24.51
N THR A 14 12.03 -7.19 25.19
CA THR A 14 11.96 -5.74 25.11
C THR A 14 12.54 -5.20 23.80
N SER A 15 12.17 -3.96 23.41
CA SER A 15 12.80 -3.31 22.25
C SER A 15 14.31 -3.18 22.38
N GLY A 16 14.81 -2.95 23.62
CA GLY A 16 16.25 -2.91 23.87
C GLY A 16 16.93 -4.27 23.67
N ASP A 17 16.28 -5.36 24.09
CA ASP A 17 16.77 -6.72 23.86
C ASP A 17 16.79 -7.07 22.37
N LEU A 18 15.77 -6.63 21.61
CA LEU A 18 15.73 -6.80 20.17
C LEU A 18 16.86 -6.03 19.47
N GLN A 19 17.19 -4.82 19.90
CA GLN A 19 18.33 -4.07 19.37
C GLN A 19 19.67 -4.81 19.56
N GLU A 20 19.91 -5.37 20.74
CA GLU A 20 21.13 -6.15 21.01
C GLU A 20 21.21 -7.41 20.16
N VAL A 21 20.09 -8.16 20.05
CA VAL A 21 20.05 -9.38 19.25
C VAL A 21 20.15 -9.06 17.75
N ALA A 22 19.50 -8.02 17.27
CA ALA A 22 19.53 -7.63 15.85
C ALA A 22 20.93 -7.23 15.36
N LYS A 23 21.82 -6.73 16.24
CA LYS A 23 23.21 -6.47 15.88
C LYS A 23 23.96 -7.74 15.46
N TRP A 24 23.58 -8.88 15.99
CA TRP A 24 24.24 -10.16 15.79
C TRP A 24 23.48 -11.11 14.87
N ASN A 25 22.18 -10.87 14.65
CA ASN A 25 21.30 -11.73 13.86
C ASN A 25 20.30 -10.93 13.05
N SER A 26 20.59 -10.71 11.77
CA SER A 26 19.72 -9.99 10.83
C SER A 26 18.35 -10.67 10.61
N ASN A 27 18.19 -11.95 10.96
CA ASN A 27 16.90 -12.65 10.87
C ASN A 27 15.81 -12.01 11.74
N ILE A 28 16.17 -11.27 12.79
CA ILE A 28 15.22 -10.52 13.61
C ILE A 28 14.52 -9.43 12.77
N LEU A 29 15.31 -8.59 12.10
CA LEU A 29 14.74 -7.54 11.24
C LEU A 29 14.03 -8.12 10.02
N MET A 30 14.56 -9.18 9.45
CA MET A 30 13.93 -9.91 8.34
C MET A 30 12.53 -10.41 8.72
N GLY A 31 12.38 -11.06 9.87
CA GLY A 31 11.10 -11.57 10.35
C GLY A 31 10.08 -10.46 10.57
N GLN A 32 10.51 -9.34 11.16
CA GLN A 32 9.66 -8.16 11.36
C GLN A 32 9.26 -7.54 10.01
N ALA A 33 10.18 -7.41 9.06
CA ALA A 33 9.89 -6.87 7.73
C ALA A 33 8.90 -7.75 6.97
N LEU A 34 9.09 -9.06 6.93
CA LEU A 34 8.18 -9.99 6.27
C LEU A 34 6.78 -9.95 6.88
N GLY A 35 6.66 -9.88 8.21
CA GLY A 35 5.39 -9.71 8.90
C GLY A 35 4.70 -8.40 8.55
N THR A 36 5.45 -7.33 8.39
CA THR A 36 4.92 -6.02 7.98
C THR A 36 4.41 -6.06 6.53
N TYR A 37 5.13 -6.66 5.61
CA TYR A 37 4.65 -6.84 4.24
C TYR A 37 3.36 -7.67 4.18
N SER A 38 3.25 -8.73 5.00
CA SER A 38 2.02 -9.53 5.07
C SER A 38 0.81 -8.72 5.50
N THR A 39 0.98 -7.71 6.35
CA THR A 39 -0.11 -6.81 6.79
C THR A 39 -0.71 -6.02 5.62
N THR A 40 0.05 -5.75 4.56
CA THR A 40 -0.42 -4.96 3.42
C THR A 40 -1.55 -5.62 2.63
N PHE A 41 -1.77 -6.91 2.80
CA PHE A 41 -2.87 -7.65 2.16
C PHE A 41 -3.67 -8.53 3.12
N ALA A 42 -3.40 -8.46 4.42
CA ALA A 42 -4.07 -9.30 5.41
C ALA A 42 -5.52 -8.88 5.63
N MET A 43 -6.40 -9.87 5.80
CA MET A 43 -7.76 -9.63 6.29
C MET A 43 -7.72 -8.92 7.64
N ASN A 44 -8.70 -8.04 7.84
CA ASN A 44 -8.89 -7.31 9.09
C ASN A 44 -7.70 -6.42 9.49
N SER A 45 -6.87 -6.05 8.55
CA SER A 45 -5.74 -5.14 8.82
C SER A 45 -6.19 -3.73 9.19
N GLY A 46 -7.40 -3.33 8.81
CA GLY A 46 -8.06 -2.09 9.26
C GLY A 46 -8.94 -2.25 10.50
N GLY A 47 -9.04 -3.45 11.07
CA GLY A 47 -9.74 -3.70 12.33
C GLY A 47 -11.27 -3.72 12.26
N THR A 48 -11.88 -3.86 11.08
CA THR A 48 -13.35 -3.83 10.93
C THR A 48 -14.01 -5.20 10.93
N GLY A 49 -13.26 -6.27 10.64
CA GLY A 49 -13.79 -7.61 10.42
C GLY A 49 -14.61 -7.77 9.13
N GLY A 50 -14.75 -6.70 8.32
CA GLY A 50 -15.48 -6.73 7.07
C GLY A 50 -14.71 -7.42 5.95
N HIS A 51 -15.43 -7.93 4.95
CA HIS A 51 -14.83 -8.53 3.76
C HIS A 51 -14.34 -7.49 2.74
N ASP A 52 -14.49 -6.21 3.03
CA ASP A 52 -13.89 -5.07 2.35
C ASP A 52 -12.64 -4.52 3.08
N ASP A 53 -12.09 -5.29 4.03
CA ASP A 53 -10.94 -4.95 4.85
C ASP A 53 -9.82 -5.97 4.66
N PHE A 54 -8.97 -5.73 3.65
CA PHE A 54 -7.85 -6.60 3.27
C PHE A 54 -6.60 -5.82 2.84
N GLY A 55 -6.36 -4.69 3.48
CA GLY A 55 -5.13 -3.93 3.31
C GLY A 55 -5.16 -2.90 2.18
N GLN A 56 -4.03 -2.71 1.51
CA GLN A 56 -3.85 -1.64 0.52
C GLN A 56 -4.87 -1.70 -0.62
N LYS A 57 -5.21 -2.88 -1.11
CA LYS A 57 -6.17 -3.01 -2.21
C LYS A 57 -7.60 -2.63 -1.81
N SER A 58 -7.96 -2.74 -0.54
CA SER A 58 -9.22 -2.18 -0.04
C SER A 58 -9.25 -0.65 -0.17
N VAL A 59 -8.14 0.01 0.15
CA VAL A 59 -8.00 1.46 -0.02
C VAL A 59 -8.10 1.84 -1.49
N ASP A 60 -7.40 1.11 -2.36
CA ASP A 60 -7.38 1.36 -3.79
C ASP A 60 -8.78 1.23 -4.43
N ILE A 61 -9.51 0.16 -4.11
CA ILE A 61 -10.88 -0.04 -4.58
C ILE A 61 -11.80 1.09 -4.09
N ALA A 62 -11.75 1.39 -2.79
CA ALA A 62 -12.61 2.42 -2.21
C ALA A 62 -12.33 3.81 -2.79
N THR A 63 -11.07 4.17 -2.98
CA THR A 63 -10.69 5.48 -3.54
C THR A 63 -11.05 5.59 -5.02
N ASP A 64 -10.95 4.55 -5.81
CA ASP A 64 -11.41 4.52 -7.20
C ASP A 64 -12.94 4.67 -7.29
N LEU A 65 -13.68 4.05 -6.38
CA LEU A 65 -15.14 4.22 -6.30
C LEU A 65 -15.50 5.64 -5.85
N MET A 66 -14.80 6.21 -4.88
CA MET A 66 -15.04 7.57 -4.40
C MET A 66 -14.69 8.63 -5.45
N SER A 67 -13.74 8.38 -6.33
CA SER A 67 -13.40 9.29 -7.43
C SER A 67 -14.45 9.29 -8.56
N GLY A 68 -15.28 8.25 -8.61
CA GLY A 68 -16.27 8.07 -9.67
C GLY A 68 -15.73 7.38 -10.93
N ASP A 69 -14.44 7.04 -10.99
CA ASP A 69 -13.85 6.33 -12.12
C ASP A 69 -14.32 4.88 -12.20
N MET A 70 -14.64 4.31 -11.06
CA MET A 70 -15.23 2.98 -10.90
C MET A 70 -16.64 3.11 -10.31
N VAL A 71 -17.56 2.27 -10.76
CA VAL A 71 -18.95 2.25 -10.28
C VAL A 71 -19.39 0.84 -9.93
N ILE A 72 -20.35 0.73 -9.00
CA ILE A 72 -21.03 -0.52 -8.64
C ILE A 72 -22.46 -0.44 -9.17
N MET A 73 -22.84 -1.39 -10.03
CA MET A 73 -24.18 -1.41 -10.65
C MET A 73 -25.22 -2.11 -9.79
N SER A 74 -24.82 -3.06 -8.97
CA SER A 74 -25.74 -3.79 -8.12
C SER A 74 -25.20 -3.90 -6.69
N GLN A 75 -26.15 -4.07 -5.76
CA GLN A 75 -25.90 -4.08 -4.32
C GLN A 75 -25.97 -5.51 -3.79
N GLY A 76 -25.02 -6.39 -4.21
CA GLY A 76 -25.03 -7.76 -3.78
C GLY A 76 -24.95 -7.91 -2.25
N TYR A 77 -23.75 -7.90 -1.71
CA TYR A 77 -23.51 -8.03 -0.27
C TYR A 77 -23.21 -6.70 0.46
N GLY A 78 -23.27 -5.57 -0.25
CA GLY A 78 -23.07 -4.24 0.32
C GLY A 78 -21.62 -3.82 0.57
N TRP A 79 -20.64 -4.69 0.31
CA TRP A 79 -19.22 -4.35 0.47
C TRP A 79 -18.82 -3.25 -0.52
N PHE A 80 -18.13 -2.23 -0.04
CA PHE A 80 -17.76 -1.03 -0.79
C PHE A 80 -18.93 -0.13 -1.28
N GLU A 81 -20.15 -0.46 -0.94
CA GLU A 81 -21.33 0.29 -1.41
C GLU A 81 -21.29 1.77 -1.00
N ALA A 82 -20.92 2.04 0.25
CA ALA A 82 -20.83 3.43 0.75
C ALA A 82 -19.77 4.24 0.00
N ALA A 83 -18.68 3.62 -0.44
CA ALA A 83 -17.66 4.27 -1.26
C ALA A 83 -18.19 4.59 -2.67
N GLY A 84 -18.98 3.69 -3.26
CA GLY A 84 -19.53 3.86 -4.61
C GLY A 84 -20.70 4.83 -4.70
N SER A 85 -21.46 5.01 -3.60
CA SER A 85 -22.67 5.86 -3.60
C SER A 85 -22.39 7.33 -3.34
N LEU A 86 -21.16 7.75 -3.14
CA LEU A 86 -20.77 9.11 -2.73
C LEU A 86 -21.46 9.61 -1.44
N THR A 87 -22.09 8.71 -0.70
CA THR A 87 -22.66 9.01 0.62
C THR A 87 -21.56 9.09 1.70
N CYS A 88 -20.33 9.26 1.27
CA CYS A 88 -19.14 9.42 2.10
C CYS A 88 -19.15 10.64 3.02
N THR A 89 -20.19 11.42 3.02
CA THR A 89 -20.45 12.47 4.01
C THR A 89 -21.34 12.01 5.16
N THR A 90 -21.85 10.77 5.12
CA THR A 90 -22.71 10.19 6.14
C THR A 90 -21.97 9.20 7.04
N THR A 91 -22.64 8.72 8.08
CA THR A 91 -22.08 7.80 9.10
C THR A 91 -21.42 6.53 8.56
N THR A 92 -21.76 6.07 7.38
CA THR A 92 -21.17 4.90 6.73
C THR A 92 -19.76 5.16 6.17
N ALA A 93 -19.46 6.38 5.77
CA ALA A 93 -18.10 6.78 5.37
C ALA A 93 -17.14 6.82 6.56
N VAL A 94 -17.65 7.01 7.75
CA VAL A 94 -16.86 6.96 8.99
C VAL A 94 -16.16 5.60 9.12
N ASN A 95 -16.79 4.51 8.69
CA ASN A 95 -16.19 3.17 8.77
C ASN A 95 -14.95 3.02 7.87
N TYR A 96 -14.98 3.49 6.61
CA TYR A 96 -13.80 3.47 5.74
C TYR A 96 -12.72 4.43 6.23
N SER A 97 -13.10 5.59 6.73
CA SER A 97 -12.17 6.54 7.34
C SER A 97 -11.41 5.90 8.52
N TYR A 98 -12.10 5.22 9.42
CA TYR A 98 -11.46 4.50 10.52
C TYR A 98 -10.64 3.30 10.05
N GLN A 99 -11.13 2.53 9.09
CA GLN A 99 -10.44 1.39 8.53
C GLN A 99 -9.08 1.79 7.97
N PHE A 100 -9.05 2.80 7.11
CA PHE A 100 -7.81 3.24 6.45
C PHE A 100 -6.83 3.87 7.43
N TRP A 101 -7.32 4.68 8.35
CA TRP A 101 -6.53 5.25 9.44
C TRP A 101 -5.82 4.16 10.24
N ARG A 102 -6.58 3.18 10.74
CA ARG A 102 -6.04 2.06 11.52
C ARG A 102 -5.05 1.22 10.72
N TYR A 103 -5.35 0.96 9.46
CA TYR A 103 -4.49 0.19 8.58
C TYR A 103 -3.11 0.85 8.43
N TYR A 104 -3.06 2.11 8.07
CA TYR A 104 -1.79 2.80 7.88
C TYR A 104 -1.04 3.00 9.19
N TYR A 105 -1.70 3.32 10.28
CA TYR A 105 -1.02 3.43 11.57
C TYR A 105 -0.55 2.08 12.11
N LYS A 106 -1.21 0.99 11.78
CA LYS A 106 -0.70 -0.37 12.07
C LYS A 106 0.59 -0.64 11.30
N LEU A 107 0.67 -0.27 10.03
CA LEU A 107 1.91 -0.36 9.25
C LEU A 107 3.01 0.53 9.82
N ILE A 108 2.70 1.76 10.17
CA ILE A 108 3.66 2.70 10.77
C ILE A 108 4.20 2.15 12.09
N LYS A 109 3.33 1.61 12.94
CA LYS A 109 3.76 0.95 14.16
C LYS A 109 4.76 -0.17 13.88
N ALA A 110 4.45 -1.05 12.95
CA ALA A 110 5.31 -2.16 12.58
C ALA A 110 6.66 -1.68 12.01
N THR A 111 6.66 -0.64 11.16
CA THR A 111 7.90 -0.06 10.64
C THR A 111 8.73 0.60 11.73
N ASN A 112 8.10 1.31 12.68
CA ASN A 112 8.78 1.90 13.81
C ASN A 112 9.41 0.85 14.72
N GLU A 113 8.78 -0.30 14.92
CA GLU A 113 9.36 -1.43 15.65
C GLU A 113 10.64 -1.95 14.98
N ILE A 114 10.66 -2.04 13.65
CA ILE A 114 11.86 -2.40 12.88
C ILE A 114 12.96 -1.35 13.08
N LEU A 115 12.62 -0.08 12.93
CA LEU A 115 13.58 1.02 13.07
C LEU A 115 14.14 1.12 14.48
N ASP A 116 13.29 0.94 15.50
CA ASP A 116 13.74 0.91 16.90
C ASP A 116 14.69 -0.27 17.15
N ALA A 117 14.36 -1.46 16.65
CA ALA A 117 15.23 -2.64 16.75
C ALA A 117 16.56 -2.47 16.01
N ALA A 118 16.59 -1.66 14.97
CA ALA A 118 17.82 -1.33 14.22
C ALA A 118 18.68 -0.23 14.90
N GLY A 119 18.18 0.40 15.95
CA GLY A 119 18.90 1.46 16.68
C GLY A 119 18.30 2.85 16.58
N GLY A 120 17.10 2.97 16.01
CA GLY A 120 16.39 4.23 15.80
C GLY A 120 16.42 4.71 14.36
N ASP A 121 15.53 5.62 14.01
CA ASP A 121 15.35 6.08 12.62
C ASP A 121 16.39 7.13 12.15
N GLU A 122 17.27 7.56 13.02
CA GLU A 122 18.34 8.53 12.70
C GLU A 122 19.71 7.87 12.58
N VAL A 123 19.83 6.60 12.90
CA VAL A 123 21.09 5.85 12.92
C VAL A 123 21.03 4.69 11.94
N THR A 124 21.86 4.75 10.90
CA THR A 124 22.00 3.64 9.96
C THR A 124 22.64 2.45 10.69
N PRO A 125 22.00 1.27 10.71
CA PRO A 125 22.56 0.11 11.40
C PRO A 125 23.81 -0.42 10.69
N GLU A 126 24.60 -1.20 11.42
CA GLU A 126 25.72 -1.95 10.84
C GLU A 126 25.21 -3.20 10.12
N GLY A 127 25.94 -3.63 9.10
CA GLY A 127 25.65 -4.82 8.32
C GLY A 127 24.70 -4.55 7.14
N GLU A 128 25.06 -5.09 5.99
CA GLU A 128 24.35 -4.85 4.74
C GLU A 128 22.89 -5.33 4.80
N GLU A 129 22.64 -6.52 5.35
CA GLU A 129 21.28 -7.05 5.48
C GLU A 129 20.41 -6.20 6.40
N ASN A 130 20.94 -5.78 7.54
CA ASN A 130 20.22 -4.90 8.46
C ASN A 130 19.92 -3.54 7.82
N GLN A 131 20.85 -3.03 7.02
CA GLN A 131 20.64 -1.78 6.27
C GLN A 131 19.50 -1.91 5.24
N ILE A 132 19.38 -3.05 4.59
CA ILE A 132 18.28 -3.32 3.64
C ILE A 132 16.94 -3.30 4.37
N TYR A 133 16.79 -4.03 5.47
CA TYR A 133 15.51 -4.05 6.22
C TYR A 133 15.18 -2.70 6.84
N TYR A 134 16.19 -1.98 7.33
CA TYR A 134 16.05 -0.62 7.79
C TYR A 134 15.54 0.31 6.67
N ALA A 135 16.12 0.23 5.50
CA ALA A 135 15.72 1.02 4.34
C ALA A 135 14.29 0.68 3.89
N GLN A 136 13.94 -0.60 3.84
CA GLN A 136 12.58 -1.03 3.51
C GLN A 136 11.57 -0.53 4.53
N ALA A 137 11.88 -0.56 5.81
CA ALA A 137 11.02 -0.02 6.86
C ALA A 137 10.80 1.49 6.69
N LYS A 138 11.84 2.25 6.39
CA LYS A 138 11.72 3.68 6.09
C LYS A 138 10.85 3.94 4.86
N ALA A 139 11.07 3.21 3.78
CA ALA A 139 10.30 3.38 2.55
C ALA A 139 8.81 3.02 2.76
N LEU A 140 8.52 1.97 3.50
CA LEU A 140 7.14 1.57 3.80
C LEU A 140 6.46 2.56 4.76
N ARG A 141 7.20 3.10 5.73
CA ARG A 141 6.69 4.18 6.60
C ARG A 141 6.35 5.42 5.79
N ALA A 142 7.23 5.82 4.90
CA ALA A 142 7.00 6.95 4.00
C ALA A 142 5.76 6.74 3.12
N HIS A 143 5.61 5.56 2.54
CA HIS A 143 4.44 5.19 1.75
C HIS A 143 3.15 5.28 2.58
N SER A 144 3.18 4.79 3.81
CA SER A 144 2.03 4.82 4.72
C SER A 144 1.65 6.26 5.09
N TYR A 145 2.60 7.11 5.45
CA TYR A 145 2.34 8.52 5.71
C TYR A 145 1.89 9.28 4.47
N PHE A 146 2.41 8.95 3.31
CA PHE A 146 1.99 9.55 2.06
C PHE A 146 0.51 9.28 1.75
N ASN A 147 0.06 8.04 1.93
CA ASN A 147 -1.35 7.70 1.81
C ASN A 147 -2.21 8.41 2.87
N LEU A 148 -1.76 8.45 4.12
CA LEU A 148 -2.49 9.15 5.19
C LEU A 148 -2.65 10.63 4.92
N VAL A 149 -1.59 11.31 4.55
CA VAL A 149 -1.65 12.76 4.29
C VAL A 149 -2.51 13.09 3.09
N ASN A 150 -2.55 12.24 2.08
CA ASN A 150 -3.43 12.39 0.92
C ASN A 150 -4.90 12.15 1.27
N LEU A 151 -5.20 11.21 2.17
CA LEU A 151 -6.57 10.87 2.55
C LEU A 151 -7.16 11.82 3.60
N TYR A 152 -6.35 12.34 4.53
CA TYR A 152 -6.85 13.00 5.74
C TYR A 152 -6.42 14.46 5.90
N ALA A 153 -5.63 15.00 4.98
CA ALA A 153 -5.15 16.36 5.07
C ALA A 153 -5.41 17.14 3.77
N ARG A 154 -5.21 18.44 3.84
CA ARG A 154 -5.27 19.31 2.66
C ARG A 154 -4.11 19.00 1.71
N PRO A 155 -4.31 19.15 0.39
CA PRO A 155 -3.21 19.03 -0.56
C PRO A 155 -2.04 19.94 -0.23
N TYR A 156 -0.82 19.44 -0.41
CA TYR A 156 0.40 20.20 -0.17
C TYR A 156 0.42 21.55 -0.89
N ALA A 157 -0.02 21.56 -2.15
CA ALA A 157 -0.05 22.77 -2.98
C ALA A 157 -1.10 23.80 -2.52
N GLU A 158 -2.13 23.36 -1.79
CA GLU A 158 -3.18 24.24 -1.31
C GLU A 158 -2.76 24.98 -0.02
N ASP A 159 -2.35 24.24 0.99
CA ASP A 159 -1.91 24.78 2.28
C ASP A 159 -0.98 23.82 3.01
N LYS A 160 0.32 23.97 2.80
CA LYS A 160 1.33 23.13 3.44
C LYS A 160 1.52 23.43 4.93
N THR A 161 1.01 24.55 5.43
CA THR A 161 1.10 24.94 6.85
C THR A 161 -0.06 24.42 7.68
N ALA A 162 -1.12 23.92 7.05
CA ALA A 162 -2.27 23.37 7.74
C ALA A 162 -1.88 22.15 8.59
N LEU A 163 -2.57 21.98 9.73
CA LEU A 163 -2.43 20.76 10.52
C LEU A 163 -2.95 19.55 9.74
N ALA A 164 -2.22 18.46 9.78
CA ALA A 164 -2.51 17.24 9.03
C ALA A 164 -2.81 16.05 9.96
N ILE A 165 -1.80 15.32 10.34
CA ILE A 165 -1.89 14.06 11.05
C ILE A 165 -0.79 13.96 12.11
N PRO A 166 -0.98 13.13 13.16
CA PRO A 166 0.09 12.80 14.09
C PRO A 166 1.20 11.99 13.40
N VAL A 167 2.45 12.32 13.72
CA VAL A 167 3.62 11.62 13.20
C VAL A 167 4.33 10.88 14.33
N TYR A 168 4.41 9.56 14.22
CA TYR A 168 5.09 8.68 15.15
C TYR A 168 6.37 8.15 14.48
N ARG A 169 7.50 8.35 15.15
CA ARG A 169 8.82 7.92 14.64
C ARG A 169 9.45 6.79 15.44
N THR A 170 8.82 6.41 16.54
CA THR A 170 9.28 5.37 17.45
C THR A 170 8.12 4.77 18.21
N GLN A 171 8.26 3.52 18.66
CA GLN A 171 7.35 2.84 19.58
C GLN A 171 7.89 2.77 21.01
N LEU A 172 9.06 3.35 21.27
CA LEU A 172 9.69 3.35 22.61
C LEU A 172 9.04 4.33 23.58
N THR A 173 8.25 5.29 23.09
CA THR A 173 7.52 6.26 23.92
C THR A 173 6.02 6.07 23.74
N SER A 174 5.27 6.28 24.83
CA SER A 174 3.80 6.18 24.88
C SER A 174 3.12 7.56 24.95
N GLU A 175 3.85 8.63 24.75
CA GLU A 175 3.31 9.98 24.80
C GLU A 175 2.34 10.24 23.64
N ALA A 176 1.26 10.98 23.95
CA ALA A 176 0.34 11.44 22.93
C ALA A 176 1.04 12.44 21.99
N VAL A 177 0.93 12.19 20.68
CA VAL A 177 1.55 13.01 19.65
C VAL A 177 0.51 13.96 19.06
N LYS A 178 0.84 15.23 19.00
CA LYS A 178 0.01 16.25 18.34
C LYS A 178 0.11 16.11 16.83
N LYS A 179 -0.92 16.60 16.12
CA LYS A 179 -0.88 16.68 14.65
C LYS A 179 0.30 17.54 14.19
N SER A 180 1.01 17.05 13.20
CA SER A 180 2.02 17.79 12.47
C SER A 180 1.41 18.57 11.30
N SER A 181 2.11 19.59 10.81
CA SER A 181 1.69 20.25 9.58
C SER A 181 1.85 19.36 8.36
N VAL A 182 1.15 19.67 7.29
CA VAL A 182 1.33 18.99 5.99
C VAL A 182 2.81 19.01 5.58
N GLU A 183 3.47 20.16 5.68
CA GLU A 183 4.88 20.30 5.32
C GLU A 183 5.79 19.37 6.14
N ASP A 184 5.58 19.28 7.46
CA ASP A 184 6.39 18.42 8.32
C ASP A 184 6.20 16.95 8.01
N VAL A 185 4.98 16.52 7.67
CA VAL A 185 4.73 15.15 7.23
C VAL A 185 5.50 14.85 5.95
N TYR A 186 5.43 15.73 4.94
CA TYR A 186 6.17 15.55 3.69
C TYR A 186 7.68 15.60 3.88
N THR A 187 8.17 16.41 4.81
CA THR A 187 9.60 16.44 5.16
C THR A 187 10.07 15.07 5.65
N LEU A 188 9.32 14.42 6.52
CA LEU A 188 9.66 13.07 6.97
C LEU A 188 9.55 12.03 5.83
N ILE A 189 8.50 12.11 5.02
CA ILE A 189 8.31 11.20 3.87
C ILE A 189 9.52 11.27 2.93
N VAL A 190 9.92 12.48 2.55
CA VAL A 190 11.07 12.71 1.66
C VAL A 190 12.37 12.23 2.31
N LYS A 191 12.57 12.52 3.60
CA LYS A 191 13.76 12.08 4.33
C LYS A 191 13.84 10.55 4.39
N ASP A 192 12.77 9.88 4.74
CA ASP A 192 12.75 8.43 4.82
C ASP A 192 13.13 7.77 3.48
N LEU A 193 12.58 8.26 2.39
CA LEU A 193 12.89 7.73 1.06
C LEU A 193 14.29 8.10 0.58
N THR A 194 14.73 9.31 0.86
CA THR A 194 16.09 9.76 0.53
C THR A 194 17.15 8.96 1.29
N ASP A 195 16.89 8.62 2.54
CA ASP A 195 17.78 7.76 3.34
C ASP A 195 17.75 6.32 2.85
N ALA A 196 16.57 5.81 2.45
CA ALA A 196 16.40 4.41 2.05
C ALA A 196 17.05 4.09 0.69
N ILE A 197 16.91 4.96 -0.29
CA ILE A 197 17.32 4.70 -1.67
C ILE A 197 18.78 4.27 -1.80
N PRO A 198 19.78 4.97 -1.22
CA PRO A 198 21.17 4.53 -1.33
C PRO A 198 21.44 3.17 -0.69
N LEU A 199 20.75 2.85 0.41
CA LEU A 199 20.93 1.59 1.13
C LEU A 199 20.35 0.38 0.37
N LEU A 200 19.47 0.63 -0.59
CA LEU A 200 18.87 -0.40 -1.44
C LEU A 200 19.61 -0.60 -2.76
N GLU A 201 20.69 0.12 -3.00
CA GLU A 201 21.52 -0.07 -4.18
C GLU A 201 22.10 -1.49 -4.21
N GLY A 202 21.93 -2.18 -5.32
CA GLY A 202 22.39 -3.55 -5.48
C GLY A 202 21.51 -4.63 -4.81
N PHE A 203 20.53 -4.24 -4.00
CA PHE A 203 19.59 -5.21 -3.43
C PHE A 203 18.72 -5.83 -4.53
N LYS A 204 18.75 -7.15 -4.61
CA LYS A 204 17.87 -7.93 -5.49
C LYS A 204 16.89 -8.73 -4.65
N ARG A 205 15.61 -8.55 -4.95
CA ARG A 205 14.55 -9.30 -4.27
C ARG A 205 14.69 -10.79 -4.55
N PRO A 206 14.37 -11.66 -3.56
CA PRO A 206 14.19 -13.08 -3.82
C PRO A 206 13.15 -13.30 -4.93
N SER A 207 13.24 -14.41 -5.65
CA SER A 207 12.29 -14.77 -6.69
C SER A 207 10.85 -14.78 -6.15
N GLY A 208 9.95 -14.11 -6.86
CA GLY A 208 8.54 -13.98 -6.46
C GLY A 208 8.25 -12.97 -5.34
N ALA A 209 9.26 -12.35 -4.73
CA ALA A 209 9.10 -11.40 -3.63
C ALA A 209 8.94 -9.94 -4.11
N LYS A 210 8.10 -9.70 -5.11
CA LYS A 210 7.80 -8.35 -5.61
C LYS A 210 7.02 -7.48 -4.62
N ASP A 211 6.55 -8.02 -3.52
CA ASP A 211 5.98 -7.28 -2.39
C ASP A 211 7.03 -6.51 -1.59
N GLN A 212 8.29 -6.92 -1.63
CA GLN A 212 9.39 -6.21 -0.99
C GLN A 212 9.79 -4.96 -1.78
N ILE A 213 10.14 -3.91 -1.06
CA ILE A 213 10.58 -2.65 -1.68
C ILE A 213 12.06 -2.76 -2.06
N ASP A 214 12.35 -2.67 -3.35
CA ASP A 214 13.70 -2.49 -3.87
C ASP A 214 14.00 -1.01 -4.15
N GLN A 215 15.20 -0.71 -4.65
CA GLN A 215 15.59 0.67 -4.92
C GLN A 215 14.66 1.36 -5.93
N SER A 216 14.28 0.68 -6.99
CA SER A 216 13.40 1.25 -8.01
C SER A 216 12.00 1.53 -7.47
N VAL A 217 11.46 0.67 -6.63
CA VAL A 217 10.18 0.90 -5.94
C VAL A 217 10.27 2.13 -5.04
N ALA A 218 11.32 2.25 -4.25
CA ALA A 218 11.53 3.42 -3.39
C ALA A 218 11.65 4.72 -4.21
N LYS A 219 12.38 4.70 -5.32
CA LYS A 219 12.47 5.84 -6.26
C LYS A 219 11.10 6.18 -6.86
N GLY A 220 10.31 5.17 -7.24
CA GLY A 220 8.96 5.36 -7.76
C GLY A 220 8.03 6.02 -6.75
N ILE A 221 8.07 5.58 -5.49
CA ILE A 221 7.29 6.21 -4.40
C ILE A 221 7.71 7.68 -4.23
N LEU A 222 9.02 7.96 -4.19
CA LEU A 222 9.51 9.33 -4.05
C LEU A 222 9.16 10.20 -5.25
N ALA A 223 9.15 9.65 -6.46
CA ALA A 223 8.70 10.37 -7.65
C ALA A 223 7.23 10.80 -7.52
N TYR A 224 6.35 9.94 -7.06
CA TYR A 224 4.95 10.31 -6.76
C TYR A 224 4.85 11.37 -5.67
N VAL A 225 5.66 11.28 -4.64
CA VAL A 225 5.69 12.29 -3.55
C VAL A 225 6.09 13.66 -4.11
N TYR A 226 7.17 13.74 -4.88
CA TYR A 226 7.59 14.98 -5.52
C TYR A 226 6.56 15.53 -6.51
N LEU A 227 5.92 14.65 -7.29
CA LEU A 227 4.85 15.05 -8.20
C LEU A 227 3.71 15.71 -7.43
N THR A 228 3.30 15.13 -6.32
CA THR A 228 2.23 15.67 -5.45
C THR A 228 2.64 17.00 -4.80
N MET A 229 3.90 17.17 -4.48
CA MET A 229 4.45 18.44 -3.97
C MET A 229 4.59 19.54 -5.04
N GLY A 230 4.43 19.19 -6.32
CA GLY A 230 4.69 20.10 -7.44
C GLY A 230 6.16 20.20 -7.83
N ASP A 231 7.03 19.37 -7.28
CA ASP A 231 8.45 19.30 -7.65
C ASP A 231 8.64 18.36 -8.86
N TYR A 232 8.22 18.85 -10.01
CA TYR A 232 8.24 18.08 -11.25
C TYR A 232 9.65 17.72 -11.73
N LYS A 233 10.63 18.56 -11.43
CA LYS A 233 12.03 18.31 -11.80
C LYS A 233 12.59 17.07 -11.10
N ASN A 234 12.43 16.98 -9.79
CA ASN A 234 12.89 15.82 -9.02
C ASN A 234 12.05 14.57 -9.32
N ALA A 235 10.75 14.71 -9.54
CA ALA A 235 9.90 13.61 -9.97
C ALA A 235 10.36 13.02 -11.31
N ALA A 236 10.63 13.86 -12.29
CA ALA A 236 11.13 13.45 -13.60
C ALA A 236 12.50 12.78 -13.51
N LYS A 237 13.42 13.34 -12.70
CA LYS A 237 14.76 12.78 -12.50
C LYS A 237 14.70 11.35 -11.95
N LEU A 238 13.92 11.12 -10.90
CA LEU A 238 13.78 9.78 -10.29
C LEU A 238 13.11 8.79 -11.24
N SER A 239 12.08 9.22 -11.97
CA SER A 239 11.43 8.39 -12.97
C SER A 239 12.41 7.99 -14.07
N GLN A 240 13.25 8.92 -14.53
CA GLN A 240 14.26 8.64 -15.53
C GLN A 240 15.33 7.66 -15.02
N GLU A 241 15.74 7.77 -13.74
CA GLU A 241 16.67 6.81 -13.15
C GLU A 241 16.12 5.39 -13.15
N VAL A 242 14.82 5.22 -12.86
CA VAL A 242 14.15 3.91 -12.92
C VAL A 242 14.13 3.37 -14.33
N ILE A 243 13.79 4.21 -15.32
CA ILE A 243 13.79 3.83 -16.74
C ILE A 243 15.19 3.43 -17.19
N ASP A 244 16.20 4.22 -16.86
CA ASP A 244 17.59 3.99 -17.26
C ASP A 244 18.21 2.75 -16.61
N SER A 245 17.68 2.31 -15.47
CA SER A 245 18.13 1.07 -14.82
C SER A 245 17.85 -0.19 -15.66
N LYS A 246 16.88 -0.11 -16.58
CA LYS A 246 16.41 -1.21 -17.44
C LYS A 246 15.99 -2.47 -16.66
N GLN A 247 15.72 -2.31 -15.37
CA GLN A 247 15.34 -3.41 -14.49
C GLN A 247 13.91 -3.90 -14.80
N TYR A 248 13.04 -2.98 -15.23
CA TYR A 248 11.65 -3.27 -15.58
C TYR A 248 11.40 -2.90 -17.04
N THR A 249 10.66 -3.75 -17.73
CA THR A 249 10.34 -3.58 -19.15
C THR A 249 8.87 -3.20 -19.30
N LEU A 250 8.60 -2.13 -20.05
CA LEU A 250 7.22 -1.78 -20.38
C LEU A 250 6.57 -2.90 -21.19
N MET A 251 5.34 -3.21 -20.89
CA MET A 251 4.54 -4.16 -21.67
C MET A 251 4.23 -3.57 -23.04
N ASN A 252 4.31 -4.40 -24.07
CA ASN A 252 3.84 -4.05 -25.41
C ASN A 252 2.30 -4.14 -25.48
N LYS A 253 1.72 -3.72 -26.62
CA LYS A 253 0.25 -3.73 -26.79
C LYS A 253 -0.38 -5.10 -26.60
N THR A 254 0.26 -6.15 -27.11
CA THR A 254 -0.23 -7.52 -26.99
C THR A 254 -0.22 -7.98 -25.54
N GLU A 255 0.85 -7.74 -24.82
CA GLU A 255 0.97 -8.06 -23.40
C GLU A 255 -0.03 -7.28 -22.55
N ILE A 256 -0.23 -5.98 -22.82
CA ILE A 256 -1.22 -5.14 -22.14
C ILE A 256 -2.63 -5.72 -22.30
N ILE A 257 -2.99 -6.18 -23.47
CA ILE A 257 -4.33 -6.72 -23.76
C ILE A 257 -4.50 -8.12 -23.15
N ASN A 258 -3.49 -8.98 -23.23
CA ASN A 258 -3.63 -10.41 -23.00
C ASN A 258 -3.02 -10.92 -21.69
N SER A 259 -2.23 -10.11 -20.95
CA SER A 259 -1.55 -10.57 -19.73
C SER A 259 -2.50 -10.86 -18.57
N GLY A 260 -3.66 -10.25 -18.54
CA GLY A 260 -4.65 -10.39 -17.48
C GLY A 260 -4.27 -9.73 -16.16
N PHE A 261 -3.10 -9.11 -16.04
CA PHE A 261 -2.57 -8.55 -14.78
C PHE A 261 -2.60 -9.56 -13.61
N ALA A 262 -2.38 -10.83 -13.91
CA ALA A 262 -2.63 -11.93 -13.00
C ALA A 262 -1.35 -12.60 -12.45
N SER A 263 -0.18 -12.09 -12.79
CA SER A 263 1.09 -12.71 -12.37
C SER A 263 2.11 -11.65 -11.96
N VAL A 264 2.73 -11.87 -10.80
CA VAL A 264 3.86 -11.04 -10.36
C VAL A 264 5.09 -11.17 -11.25
N SER A 265 5.13 -12.17 -12.12
CA SER A 265 6.22 -12.35 -13.09
C SER A 265 6.15 -11.39 -14.29
N ILE A 266 5.09 -10.61 -14.44
CA ILE A 266 4.97 -9.62 -15.51
C ILE A 266 6.12 -8.61 -15.41
N PRO A 267 6.95 -8.45 -16.45
CA PRO A 267 8.18 -7.66 -16.35
C PRO A 267 7.96 -6.18 -16.05
N GLY A 268 6.81 -5.63 -16.44
CA GLY A 268 6.46 -4.22 -16.19
C GLY A 268 6.00 -3.93 -14.77
N TRP A 269 5.72 -4.95 -13.97
CA TRP A 269 5.29 -4.76 -12.59
C TRP A 269 6.48 -4.58 -11.68
N MET A 270 6.50 -3.47 -10.94
CA MET A 270 7.58 -3.11 -10.04
C MET A 270 7.32 -3.55 -8.60
N TRP A 271 6.10 -3.37 -8.14
CA TRP A 271 5.68 -3.69 -6.77
C TRP A 271 4.33 -4.37 -6.79
N ALA A 272 4.30 -5.63 -6.36
CA ALA A 272 3.12 -6.47 -6.48
C ALA A 272 3.09 -7.54 -5.39
N ILE A 273 1.90 -7.93 -4.99
CA ILE A 273 1.65 -8.98 -4.01
C ILE A 273 1.13 -10.20 -4.73
N ASP A 274 1.77 -11.35 -4.53
CA ASP A 274 1.30 -12.64 -5.03
C ASP A 274 0.28 -13.24 -4.06
N LEU A 275 -1.00 -13.15 -4.42
CA LEU A 275 -2.08 -13.75 -3.64
C LEU A 275 -2.24 -15.21 -4.04
N THR A 276 -1.97 -16.10 -3.10
CA THR A 276 -2.08 -17.55 -3.25
C THR A 276 -3.14 -18.12 -2.31
N THR A 277 -3.53 -19.37 -2.53
CA THR A 277 -4.47 -20.05 -1.63
C THR A 277 -3.90 -20.25 -0.22
N SER A 278 -2.59 -20.21 -0.07
CA SER A 278 -1.92 -20.37 1.23
C SER A 278 -1.84 -19.07 2.04
N ASN A 279 -1.85 -17.90 1.40
CA ASN A 279 -1.67 -16.62 2.07
C ASN A 279 -2.92 -15.71 2.04
N SER A 280 -3.98 -16.13 1.38
CA SER A 280 -5.16 -15.31 1.16
C SER A 280 -6.44 -16.16 1.14
N PRO A 281 -7.49 -15.79 1.91
CA PRO A 281 -8.79 -16.42 1.78
C PRO A 281 -9.42 -16.06 0.42
N ALA A 282 -10.30 -16.94 -0.06
CA ALA A 282 -10.87 -16.79 -1.40
C ALA A 282 -11.84 -15.60 -1.54
N LEU A 283 -12.62 -15.29 -0.50
CA LEU A 283 -13.70 -14.31 -0.61
C LEU A 283 -13.23 -12.85 -0.46
N PRO A 284 -12.59 -12.45 0.65
CA PRO A 284 -12.25 -11.05 0.90
C PRO A 284 -10.86 -10.71 0.33
N THR A 285 -10.74 -10.74 -0.97
CA THR A 285 -9.51 -10.43 -1.69
C THR A 285 -9.79 -9.44 -2.80
N PHE A 286 -8.73 -8.81 -3.32
CA PHE A 286 -8.84 -7.99 -4.51
C PHE A 286 -9.51 -8.73 -5.66
N TRP A 287 -9.08 -9.96 -5.95
CA TRP A 287 -9.65 -10.76 -7.03
C TRP A 287 -11.11 -11.12 -6.77
N GLY A 288 -11.46 -11.47 -5.55
CA GLY A 288 -12.84 -11.79 -5.20
C GLY A 288 -13.80 -10.62 -5.41
N HIS A 289 -13.33 -9.39 -5.21
CA HIS A 289 -14.13 -8.17 -5.41
C HIS A 289 -14.09 -7.64 -6.84
N MET A 290 -13.08 -7.99 -7.63
CA MET A 290 -12.85 -7.39 -8.95
C MET A 290 -13.03 -8.37 -10.09
N ASP A 291 -12.66 -9.63 -9.92
CA ASP A 291 -12.69 -10.64 -10.97
C ASP A 291 -14.04 -11.36 -11.04
N LEU A 292 -14.67 -11.28 -12.18
CA LEU A 292 -15.97 -11.94 -12.42
C LEU A 292 -15.88 -13.45 -12.48
N PHE A 293 -14.72 -14.02 -12.69
CA PHE A 293 -14.50 -15.46 -12.79
C PHE A 293 -14.04 -16.10 -11.48
N THR A 294 -13.67 -15.30 -10.49
CA THR A 294 -13.44 -15.78 -9.13
C THR A 294 -14.79 -15.96 -8.44
N TYR A 295 -15.04 -17.12 -7.89
CA TYR A 295 -16.29 -17.43 -7.19
C TYR A 295 -16.40 -16.65 -5.89
N SER A 296 -16.71 -15.36 -5.98
CA SER A 296 -16.80 -14.44 -4.85
C SER A 296 -17.75 -13.27 -5.15
N TYR A 297 -17.51 -12.12 -4.56
CA TYR A 297 -18.44 -10.98 -4.54
C TYR A 297 -18.70 -10.37 -5.91
N ALA A 298 -17.69 -10.22 -6.75
CA ALA A 298 -17.90 -9.70 -8.11
C ALA A 298 -18.78 -10.64 -8.93
N TYR A 299 -18.52 -11.95 -8.85
CA TYR A 299 -19.35 -12.98 -9.49
C TYR A 299 -20.79 -12.99 -8.96
N ALA A 300 -20.96 -12.78 -7.66
CA ALA A 300 -22.26 -12.88 -6.97
C ALA A 300 -23.12 -11.59 -7.08
N GLY A 301 -22.79 -10.68 -7.98
CA GLY A 301 -23.59 -9.48 -8.24
C GLY A 301 -23.03 -8.19 -7.65
N GLY A 302 -21.79 -8.21 -7.15
CA GLY A 302 -21.06 -7.02 -6.70
C GLY A 302 -20.02 -6.52 -7.71
N GLU A 303 -20.29 -6.69 -8.99
CA GLU A 303 -19.41 -6.30 -10.07
C GLU A 303 -19.11 -4.80 -10.06
N LYS A 304 -17.88 -4.47 -10.40
CA LYS A 304 -17.38 -3.11 -10.51
C LYS A 304 -17.09 -2.79 -11.97
N LEU A 305 -17.53 -1.63 -12.41
CA LEU A 305 -17.49 -1.19 -13.80
C LEU A 305 -16.74 0.12 -13.91
N ILE A 306 -16.19 0.40 -15.08
CA ILE A 306 -15.69 1.73 -15.38
C ILE A 306 -16.85 2.70 -15.59
N ASP A 307 -16.68 3.96 -15.18
CA ASP A 307 -17.63 5.02 -15.50
C ASP A 307 -17.78 5.18 -17.02
N THR A 308 -19.02 5.30 -17.49
CA THR A 308 -19.33 5.36 -18.92
C THR A 308 -18.68 6.57 -19.61
N GLU A 309 -18.66 7.74 -18.98
CA GLU A 309 -18.05 8.94 -19.56
C GLU A 309 -16.52 8.75 -19.67
N LEU A 310 -15.90 8.18 -18.64
CA LEU A 310 -14.47 7.84 -18.66
C LEU A 310 -14.16 6.86 -19.79
N TYR A 311 -14.93 5.78 -19.91
CA TYR A 311 -14.77 4.80 -20.99
C TYR A 311 -14.87 5.46 -22.37
N ASN A 312 -15.90 6.29 -22.59
CA ASN A 312 -16.10 6.97 -23.86
C ASN A 312 -14.99 8.00 -24.17
N SER A 313 -14.33 8.54 -23.16
CA SER A 313 -13.20 9.45 -23.34
C SER A 313 -11.92 8.76 -23.79
N ILE A 314 -11.81 7.44 -23.63
CA ILE A 314 -10.64 6.68 -24.07
C ILE A 314 -10.65 6.59 -25.59
N PRO A 315 -9.60 7.07 -26.29
CA PRO A 315 -9.50 6.96 -27.74
C PRO A 315 -9.55 5.51 -28.20
N ALA A 316 -10.19 5.24 -29.33
CA ALA A 316 -10.23 3.90 -29.92
C ALA A 316 -8.83 3.34 -30.26
N SER A 317 -7.85 4.23 -30.47
CA SER A 317 -6.45 3.86 -30.71
C SER A 317 -5.69 3.42 -29.46
N ASP A 318 -6.24 3.69 -28.26
CA ASP A 318 -5.62 3.25 -27.00
C ASP A 318 -5.94 1.77 -26.77
N ALA A 319 -4.88 0.96 -26.75
CA ALA A 319 -5.01 -0.48 -26.58
C ALA A 319 -5.72 -0.87 -25.27
N ARG A 320 -5.60 -0.03 -24.23
CA ARG A 320 -6.22 -0.28 -22.91
C ARG A 320 -7.74 -0.23 -22.94
N LYS A 321 -8.34 0.41 -23.95
CA LYS A 321 -9.80 0.40 -24.12
C LYS A 321 -10.35 -1.01 -24.29
N LYS A 322 -9.53 -1.94 -24.78
CA LYS A 322 -9.89 -3.36 -24.93
C LYS A 322 -9.94 -4.14 -23.61
N TRP A 323 -9.53 -3.52 -22.49
CA TRP A 323 -9.74 -4.11 -21.16
C TRP A 323 -11.20 -4.19 -20.76
N PHE A 324 -12.03 -3.37 -21.37
CA PHE A 324 -13.44 -3.23 -21.04
C PHE A 324 -14.32 -3.81 -22.15
N SER A 325 -15.43 -4.41 -21.76
CA SER A 325 -16.51 -4.83 -22.67
C SER A 325 -17.82 -4.20 -22.21
N GLU A 326 -18.73 -4.02 -23.16
CA GLU A 326 -20.06 -3.53 -22.82
C GLU A 326 -20.77 -4.46 -21.85
N TYR A 327 -21.43 -3.85 -20.85
CA TYR A 327 -22.29 -4.58 -19.95
C TYR A 327 -23.46 -5.17 -20.75
N ASN A 328 -23.68 -6.48 -20.64
CA ASN A 328 -24.77 -7.12 -21.33
C ASN A 328 -26.12 -6.51 -20.86
N SER A 329 -26.91 -6.02 -21.81
CA SER A 329 -28.22 -5.43 -21.55
C SER A 329 -29.19 -6.39 -20.85
N LYS A 330 -28.91 -7.70 -20.85
CA LYS A 330 -29.66 -8.73 -20.12
C LYS A 330 -29.20 -8.92 -18.68
N GLY A 331 -28.17 -8.20 -18.25
CA GLY A 331 -27.60 -8.33 -16.91
C GLY A 331 -26.75 -9.57 -16.70
N GLU A 332 -26.28 -10.23 -17.75
CA GLU A 332 -25.39 -11.40 -17.64
C GLU A 332 -23.96 -10.93 -17.41
N GLN A 333 -23.41 -11.21 -16.23
CA GLN A 333 -22.08 -10.79 -15.79
C GLN A 333 -20.94 -11.33 -16.64
N TYR A 334 -21.16 -12.47 -17.26
CA TYR A 334 -20.12 -13.23 -17.96
C TYR A 334 -19.58 -12.52 -19.21
N GLU A 335 -20.28 -11.53 -19.71
CA GLU A 335 -19.86 -10.77 -20.87
C GLU A 335 -18.96 -9.57 -20.52
N LEU A 336 -18.77 -9.27 -19.24
CA LEU A 336 -17.84 -8.25 -18.77
C LEU A 336 -16.41 -8.81 -18.73
N THR A 337 -15.88 -9.18 -19.88
CA THR A 337 -14.68 -10.03 -19.93
C THR A 337 -13.38 -9.33 -19.66
N ASN A 338 -13.33 -8.01 -19.75
CA ASN A 338 -12.03 -7.32 -19.74
C ASN A 338 -11.83 -6.30 -18.61
N TRP A 339 -12.87 -5.84 -17.96
CA TRP A 339 -12.73 -4.75 -17.04
C TRP A 339 -12.01 -5.13 -15.72
N TRP A 340 -12.02 -6.39 -15.35
CA TRP A 340 -11.28 -6.91 -14.20
C TRP A 340 -9.76 -6.98 -14.43
N LYS A 341 -9.28 -6.70 -15.62
CA LYS A 341 -7.86 -6.64 -15.95
C LYS A 341 -7.17 -5.38 -15.44
N PHE A 342 -7.88 -4.58 -14.77
CA PHE A 342 -7.37 -3.36 -14.17
C PHE A 342 -6.25 -3.59 -13.17
#